data_1337b7bb524aac92fc2673d87eb34f8c
#
_entry.id   1337b7bb524aac92fc2673d87eb34f8c
#
_cell.length_a   1.000
_cell.length_b   1.000
_cell.length_c   1.000
_cell.angle_alpha   90.00
_cell.angle_beta   90.00
_cell.angle_gamma   90.00
#
_symmetry.space_group_name_H-M   'P 1'
#
loop_
_entity.id
_entity.type
_entity.pdbx_description
1 polymer ?
#
loop_
_entity_poly.entity_id
_entity_poly.type
_entity_poly.pdbx_seq_one_letter_code
_entity_poly.pdbx_strand_id
1 'polypeptide(L)'
;PLAPTPLYNIATRTPVQPGSTFKPITAVAALQCGLNPNRTIYDGGYIEMGGRKFGCSNYNHGLGSHGYQTLAQGIQNSCNYYFYCIGTGRDWNNGGSSLGYTSKISIEKIMKVASEFGLGDKTGIELYETTTPLASKDRKMQYKNKSKISIIS
;
A
#
# COMPACT_ATOMS: atom_id res chain seq x y z
N PRO A 1 10.60 17.71 -20.22
CA PRO A 1 9.23 17.57 -20.68
C PRO A 1 9.19 16.49 -21.76
N LEU A 2 8.44 15.40 -21.52
CA LEU A 2 8.18 14.42 -22.55
C LEU A 2 7.46 15.12 -23.69
N ALA A 3 8.00 15.00 -24.93
CA ALA A 3 7.32 15.51 -26.10
C ALA A 3 5.89 14.98 -26.14
N PRO A 4 4.88 15.82 -26.43
CA PRO A 4 3.51 15.36 -26.48
C PRO A 4 3.39 14.31 -27.59
N THR A 5 3.02 13.08 -27.22
CA THR A 5 2.65 12.03 -28.16
C THR A 5 1.13 11.97 -28.23
N PRO A 6 0.47 12.80 -29.04
CA PRO A 6 -0.98 13.01 -28.99
C PRO A 6 -1.79 11.74 -29.28
N LEU A 7 -1.17 10.73 -29.90
CA LEU A 7 -1.80 9.43 -30.18
C LEU A 7 -1.50 8.35 -29.12
N TYR A 8 -0.71 8.68 -28.08
CA TYR A 8 -0.41 7.74 -27.03
C TYR A 8 -1.42 7.86 -25.88
N ASN A 9 -2.24 6.85 -25.69
CA ASN A 9 -3.22 6.83 -24.61
C ASN A 9 -2.53 6.47 -23.29
N ILE A 10 -2.19 7.48 -22.50
CA ILE A 10 -1.51 7.33 -21.20
C ILE A 10 -2.36 6.49 -20.24
N ALA A 11 -3.68 6.68 -20.23
CA ALA A 11 -4.57 6.00 -19.28
C ALA A 11 -4.58 4.48 -19.44
N THR A 12 -4.43 3.98 -20.66
CA THR A 12 -4.51 2.53 -20.94
C THR A 12 -3.15 1.88 -21.17
N ARG A 13 -2.11 2.67 -21.46
CA ARG A 13 -0.81 2.15 -21.91
C ARG A 13 0.34 2.39 -20.95
N THR A 14 0.17 3.31 -19.97
CA THR A 14 1.26 3.65 -19.05
C THR A 14 1.05 2.96 -17.70
N PRO A 15 1.91 2.00 -17.32
CA PRO A 15 1.93 1.47 -15.95
C PRO A 15 2.28 2.60 -14.98
N VAL A 16 1.46 2.83 -13.98
CA VAL A 16 1.69 3.80 -12.93
C VAL A 16 1.68 3.13 -11.56
N GLN A 17 2.43 3.69 -10.62
CA GLN A 17 2.35 3.23 -9.24
C GLN A 17 1.03 3.72 -8.64
N PRO A 18 0.21 2.84 -8.02
CA PRO A 18 -1.10 3.22 -7.52
C PRO A 18 -1.02 4.20 -6.34
N GLY A 19 0.07 4.19 -5.57
CA GLY A 19 0.19 5.04 -4.39
C GLY A 19 -0.97 4.83 -3.41
N SER A 20 -1.50 5.91 -2.87
CA SER A 20 -2.59 5.88 -1.86
C SER A 20 -3.92 5.31 -2.37
N THR A 21 -4.14 5.21 -3.67
CA THR A 21 -5.35 4.56 -4.22
C THR A 21 -5.38 3.05 -3.94
N PHE A 22 -4.25 2.47 -3.56
CA PHE A 22 -4.15 1.05 -3.14
C PHE A 22 -4.56 0.81 -1.68
N LYS A 23 -4.71 1.84 -0.86
CA LYS A 23 -5.06 1.72 0.56
C LYS A 23 -6.38 0.98 0.82
N PRO A 24 -7.47 1.19 0.07
CA PRO A 24 -8.70 0.40 0.21
C PRO A 24 -8.47 -1.11 0.08
N ILE A 25 -7.61 -1.55 -0.83
CA ILE A 25 -7.26 -2.98 -0.99
C ILE A 25 -6.58 -3.51 0.28
N THR A 26 -5.62 -2.76 0.82
CA THR A 26 -4.97 -3.13 2.09
C THR A 26 -5.97 -3.15 3.25
N ALA A 27 -6.92 -2.21 3.28
CA ALA A 27 -7.98 -2.18 4.29
C ALA A 27 -8.86 -3.44 4.25
N VAL A 28 -9.32 -3.84 3.06
CA VAL A 28 -10.12 -5.06 2.89
C VAL A 28 -9.33 -6.29 3.33
N ALA A 29 -8.07 -6.40 2.94
CA ALA A 29 -7.21 -7.51 3.37
C ALA A 29 -7.05 -7.57 4.90
N ALA A 30 -6.88 -6.41 5.55
CA ALA A 30 -6.78 -6.33 7.01
C ALA A 30 -8.11 -6.71 7.70
N LEU A 31 -9.25 -6.26 7.18
CA LEU A 31 -10.58 -6.63 7.67
C LEU A 31 -10.82 -8.14 7.55
N GLN A 32 -10.47 -8.75 6.42
CA GLN A 32 -10.52 -10.20 6.23
C GLN A 32 -9.58 -10.98 7.18
N CYS A 33 -8.53 -10.32 7.68
CA CYS A 33 -7.64 -10.89 8.69
C CYS A 33 -8.14 -10.68 10.12
N GLY A 34 -9.24 -9.97 10.35
CA GLY A 34 -9.84 -9.74 11.65
C GLY A 34 -9.54 -8.36 12.26
N LEU A 35 -9.16 -7.37 11.44
CA LEU A 35 -9.07 -6.00 11.93
C LEU A 35 -10.42 -5.52 12.43
N ASN A 36 -10.49 -5.04 13.67
CA ASN A 36 -11.64 -4.26 14.14
C ASN A 36 -11.61 -2.87 13.49
N PRO A 37 -12.59 -2.48 12.63
CA PRO A 37 -12.59 -1.20 11.94
C PRO A 37 -12.67 0.02 12.87
N ASN A 38 -13.19 -0.17 14.08
CA ASN A 38 -13.30 0.88 15.10
C ASN A 38 -12.05 0.98 15.99
N ARG A 39 -11.08 0.09 15.82
CA ARG A 39 -9.83 0.17 16.56
C ARG A 39 -9.07 1.44 16.15
N THR A 40 -8.71 2.23 17.15
CA THR A 40 -7.88 3.42 16.94
C THR A 40 -6.40 3.05 17.02
N ILE A 41 -5.60 3.63 16.12
CA ILE A 41 -4.14 3.58 16.13
C ILE A 41 -3.63 5.01 16.12
N TYR A 42 -2.69 5.35 16.99
CA TYR A 42 -2.06 6.67 17.02
C TYR A 42 -1.03 6.77 15.89
N ASP A 43 -1.08 7.84 15.10
CA ASP A 43 -0.07 8.14 14.09
C ASP A 43 1.21 8.63 14.76
N GLY A 44 2.22 7.79 14.90
CA GLY A 44 3.52 8.13 15.48
C GLY A 44 4.46 8.87 14.52
N GLY A 45 3.95 9.30 13.36
CA GLY A 45 4.69 10.04 12.33
C GLY A 45 5.48 9.16 11.37
N TYR A 46 6.25 8.19 11.85
CA TYR A 46 7.00 7.25 11.01
C TYR A 46 7.16 5.89 11.67
N ILE A 47 7.43 4.88 10.86
CA ILE A 47 7.93 3.58 11.32
C ILE A 47 9.37 3.41 10.86
N GLU A 48 10.14 2.61 11.58
CA GLU A 48 11.50 2.26 11.17
C GLU A 48 11.60 0.77 10.87
N MET A 49 12.10 0.43 9.70
CA MET A 49 12.28 -0.95 9.25
C MET A 49 13.57 -1.09 8.45
N GLY A 50 14.44 -2.02 8.87
CA GLY A 50 15.70 -2.26 8.17
C GLY A 50 16.63 -1.04 8.14
N GLY A 51 16.63 -0.21 9.19
CA GLY A 51 17.43 1.02 9.27
C GLY A 51 16.91 2.18 8.41
N ARG A 52 15.68 2.06 7.86
CA ARG A 52 15.05 3.10 7.05
C ARG A 52 13.75 3.58 7.69
N LYS A 53 13.55 4.90 7.71
CA LYS A 53 12.31 5.54 8.16
C LYS A 53 11.29 5.64 7.01
N PHE A 54 10.04 5.29 7.32
CA PHE A 54 8.88 5.41 6.44
C PHE A 54 7.89 6.36 7.10
N GLY A 55 7.86 7.60 6.63
CA GLY A 55 7.07 8.67 7.23
C GLY A 55 5.62 8.73 6.72
N CYS A 56 4.73 9.21 7.60
CA CYS A 56 3.43 9.71 7.19
C CYS A 56 3.58 11.06 6.48
N SER A 57 2.63 11.44 5.63
CA SER A 57 2.73 12.69 4.87
C SER A 57 2.82 13.91 5.79
N ASN A 58 2.00 13.97 6.85
CA ASN A 58 2.06 15.08 7.82
C ASN A 58 3.44 15.20 8.46
N TYR A 59 4.01 14.08 8.90
CA TYR A 59 5.35 14.05 9.46
C TYR A 59 6.41 14.55 8.45
N ASN A 60 6.36 14.06 7.22
CA ASN A 60 7.31 14.44 6.16
C ASN A 60 7.23 15.92 5.79
N HIS A 61 6.06 16.55 5.96
CA HIS A 61 5.84 17.98 5.70
C HIS A 61 5.95 18.86 6.95
N GLY A 62 6.38 18.31 8.10
CA GLY A 62 6.52 19.07 9.34
C GLY A 62 5.19 19.49 9.99
N LEU A 63 4.07 18.87 9.60
CA LEU A 63 2.73 19.16 10.12
C LEU A 63 2.36 18.32 11.37
N GLY A 64 3.32 17.57 11.90
CA GLY A 64 3.09 16.68 13.05
C GLY A 64 2.45 15.34 12.66
N SER A 65 1.45 14.89 13.39
CA SER A 65 0.76 13.62 13.16
C SER A 65 -0.75 13.81 12.94
N HIS A 66 -1.42 12.77 12.42
CA HIS A 66 -2.89 12.76 12.31
C HIS A 66 -3.58 12.42 13.65
N GLY A 67 -2.82 12.14 14.72
CA GLY A 67 -3.39 11.68 15.98
C GLY A 67 -3.98 10.27 15.89
N TYR A 68 -4.99 9.99 16.74
CA TYR A 68 -5.70 8.71 16.71
C TYR A 68 -6.56 8.59 15.46
N GLN A 69 -6.42 7.49 14.74
CA GLN A 69 -7.14 7.21 13.52
C GLN A 69 -7.87 5.86 13.63
N THR A 70 -9.14 5.83 13.26
CA THR A 70 -9.89 4.61 12.92
C THR A 70 -9.60 4.24 11.46
N LEU A 71 -10.11 3.10 10.99
CA LEU A 71 -9.95 2.70 9.58
C LEU A 71 -10.52 3.76 8.62
N ALA A 72 -11.73 4.26 8.90
CA ALA A 72 -12.37 5.28 8.07
C ALA A 72 -11.56 6.58 8.03
N GLN A 73 -11.07 7.05 9.19
CA GLN A 73 -10.22 8.23 9.27
C GLN A 73 -8.86 8.03 8.60
N GLY A 74 -8.28 6.83 8.71
CA GLY A 74 -7.03 6.47 8.04
C GLY A 74 -7.16 6.53 6.51
N ILE A 75 -8.32 6.14 5.95
CA ILE A 75 -8.63 6.28 4.52
C ILE A 75 -8.85 7.76 4.19
N GLN A 76 -9.71 8.46 4.92
CA GLN A 76 -10.05 9.87 4.71
C GLN A 76 -8.82 10.76 4.68
N ASN A 77 -7.92 10.59 5.67
CA ASN A 77 -6.71 11.40 5.83
C ASN A 77 -5.53 10.83 5.03
N SER A 78 -5.72 9.72 4.33
CA SER A 78 -4.64 9.01 3.64
C SER A 78 -3.42 8.75 4.53
N CYS A 79 -3.64 8.41 5.81
CA CYS A 79 -2.60 8.26 6.82
C CYS A 79 -1.71 7.05 6.53
N ASN A 80 -0.49 7.28 6.07
CA ASN A 80 0.46 6.21 5.76
C ASN A 80 0.78 5.37 6.99
N TYR A 81 0.96 6.02 8.16
CA TYR A 81 1.28 5.32 9.40
C TYR A 81 0.23 4.27 9.76
N TYR A 82 -1.06 4.65 9.70
CA TYR A 82 -2.16 3.73 9.94
C TYR A 82 -2.07 2.50 9.02
N PHE A 83 -1.79 2.74 7.73
CA PHE A 83 -1.69 1.66 6.74
C PHE A 83 -0.42 0.82 6.90
N TYR A 84 0.68 1.36 7.40
CA TYR A 84 1.84 0.55 7.80
C TYR A 84 1.49 -0.40 8.95
N CYS A 85 0.73 0.08 9.94
CA CYS A 85 0.28 -0.76 11.05
C CYS A 85 -0.64 -1.88 10.58
N ILE A 86 -1.74 -1.56 9.89
CA ILE A 86 -2.70 -2.58 9.48
C ILE A 86 -2.16 -3.52 8.41
N GLY A 87 -1.31 -3.05 7.49
CA GLY A 87 -0.68 -3.87 6.46
C GLY A 87 0.39 -4.83 7.00
N THR A 88 0.93 -4.56 8.19
CA THR A 88 1.87 -5.46 8.88
C THR A 88 1.24 -6.24 10.02
N GLY A 89 0.01 -5.88 10.43
CA GLY A 89 -0.68 -6.46 11.59
C GLY A 89 -0.05 -6.08 12.92
N ARG A 90 0.68 -4.95 12.98
CA ARG A 90 1.45 -4.50 14.16
C ARG A 90 1.18 -3.07 14.51
N ASP A 91 1.08 -2.78 15.80
CA ASP A 91 1.06 -1.41 16.34
C ASP A 91 2.50 -0.96 16.63
N TRP A 92 3.04 -0.13 15.76
CA TRP A 92 4.44 0.31 15.85
C TRP A 92 4.71 1.30 17.00
N ASN A 93 3.68 1.98 17.56
CA ASN A 93 3.83 2.79 18.76
C ASN A 93 4.07 1.94 20.02
N ASN A 94 3.56 0.70 20.02
CA ASN A 94 3.71 -0.26 21.10
C ASN A 94 4.80 -1.31 20.80
N GLY A 95 5.94 -0.90 20.29
CA GLY A 95 7.06 -1.81 20.02
C GLY A 95 6.75 -2.88 18.96
N GLY A 96 5.78 -2.65 18.09
CA GLY A 96 5.36 -3.61 17.07
C GLY A 96 4.48 -4.73 17.62
N SER A 97 3.74 -4.48 18.70
CA SER A 97 2.77 -5.43 19.26
C SER A 97 1.70 -5.84 18.24
N SER A 98 1.16 -7.05 18.37
CA SER A 98 0.14 -7.56 17.46
C SER A 98 -1.15 -6.76 17.51
N LEU A 99 -1.77 -6.53 16.35
CA LEU A 99 -3.11 -5.96 16.26
C LEU A 99 -4.22 -6.99 16.57
N GLY A 100 -3.87 -8.23 16.94
CA GLY A 100 -4.83 -9.26 17.33
C GLY A 100 -5.60 -9.87 16.15
N TYR A 101 -4.99 -9.91 14.97
CA TYR A 101 -5.62 -10.54 13.81
C TYR A 101 -5.85 -12.03 14.02
N THR A 102 -6.99 -12.52 13.54
CA THR A 102 -7.36 -13.95 13.60
C THR A 102 -6.60 -14.79 12.57
N SER A 103 -6.09 -14.13 11.51
CA SER A 103 -5.23 -14.76 10.51
C SER A 103 -4.08 -13.83 10.11
N LYS A 104 -2.96 -14.40 9.68
CA LYS A 104 -1.76 -13.62 9.32
C LYS A 104 -2.01 -12.79 8.07
N ILE A 105 -1.83 -11.47 8.17
CA ILE A 105 -1.73 -10.60 6.99
C ILE A 105 -0.35 -10.80 6.33
N SER A 106 -0.33 -10.82 5.02
CA SER A 106 0.89 -10.97 4.22
C SER A 106 0.73 -10.30 2.87
N ILE A 107 1.83 -10.13 2.15
CA ILE A 107 1.80 -9.58 0.79
C ILE A 107 0.93 -10.45 -0.13
N GLU A 108 0.98 -11.77 0.01
CA GLU A 108 0.16 -12.70 -0.77
C GLU A 108 -1.34 -12.50 -0.48
N LYS A 109 -1.70 -12.29 0.79
CA LYS A 109 -3.09 -12.00 1.17
C LYS A 109 -3.58 -10.70 0.57
N ILE A 110 -2.77 -9.63 0.66
CA ILE A 110 -3.10 -8.32 0.08
C ILE A 110 -3.21 -8.42 -1.45
N MET A 111 -2.28 -9.12 -2.11
CA MET A 111 -2.31 -9.28 -3.57
C MET A 111 -3.46 -10.19 -4.03
N LYS A 112 -3.87 -11.16 -3.22
CA LYS A 112 -5.08 -11.95 -3.49
C LYS A 112 -6.31 -11.04 -3.53
N VAL A 113 -6.48 -10.18 -2.54
CA VAL A 113 -7.57 -9.18 -2.54
C VAL A 113 -7.48 -8.26 -3.75
N ALA A 114 -6.28 -7.78 -4.09
CA ALA A 114 -6.08 -6.96 -5.29
C ALA A 114 -6.55 -7.67 -6.56
N SER A 115 -6.23 -8.95 -6.71
CA SER A 115 -6.70 -9.77 -7.85
C SER A 115 -8.23 -9.96 -7.83
N GLU A 116 -8.84 -10.18 -6.67
CA GLU A 116 -10.29 -10.27 -6.52
C GLU A 116 -11.01 -8.97 -6.94
N PHE A 117 -10.33 -7.82 -6.86
CA PHE A 117 -10.79 -6.54 -7.41
C PHE A 117 -10.41 -6.32 -8.89
N GLY A 118 -9.88 -7.34 -9.58
CA GLY A 118 -9.49 -7.27 -10.98
C GLY A 118 -8.18 -6.53 -11.25
N LEU A 119 -7.42 -6.16 -10.22
CA LEU A 119 -6.12 -5.53 -10.43
C LEU A 119 -5.13 -6.55 -11.00
N GLY A 120 -4.41 -6.16 -12.03
CA GLY A 120 -3.47 -7.01 -12.76
C GLY A 120 -4.07 -7.66 -14.01
N ASP A 121 -5.38 -7.64 -14.18
CA ASP A 121 -6.10 -8.14 -15.34
C ASP A 121 -6.44 -7.02 -16.33
N LYS A 122 -6.81 -7.40 -17.55
CA LYS A 122 -7.39 -6.46 -18.52
C LYS A 122 -8.82 -6.12 -18.12
N THR A 123 -9.23 -4.86 -18.33
CA THR A 123 -10.59 -4.40 -18.04
C THR A 123 -11.60 -4.87 -19.08
N GLY A 124 -11.13 -5.25 -20.27
CA GLY A 124 -11.96 -5.69 -21.39
C GLY A 124 -12.51 -4.54 -22.24
N ILE A 125 -12.00 -3.31 -22.05
CA ILE A 125 -12.33 -2.19 -22.95
C ILE A 125 -11.78 -2.44 -24.34
N GLU A 126 -12.43 -1.88 -25.37
CA GLU A 126 -12.05 -2.07 -26.78
C GLU A 126 -10.70 -1.41 -27.17
N LEU A 127 -10.08 -0.66 -26.25
CA LEU A 127 -8.80 -0.01 -26.46
C LEU A 127 -7.64 -0.94 -26.05
N TYR A 128 -6.46 -0.71 -26.62
CA TYR A 128 -5.26 -1.43 -26.22
C TYR A 128 -4.91 -1.11 -24.74
N GLU A 129 -4.81 -2.14 -23.93
CA GLU A 129 -4.47 -2.06 -22.51
C GLU A 129 -3.11 -2.72 -22.23
N THR A 130 -2.30 -2.06 -21.40
CA THR A 130 -1.11 -2.65 -20.79
C THR A 130 -1.44 -3.13 -19.39
N THR A 131 -1.18 -4.39 -19.08
CA THR A 131 -1.33 -4.93 -17.72
C THR A 131 0.03 -5.04 -17.04
N THR A 132 0.05 -4.79 -15.72
CA THR A 132 1.22 -5.00 -14.88
C THR A 132 0.89 -6.08 -13.87
N PRO A 133 1.65 -7.18 -13.85
CA PRO A 133 1.41 -8.25 -12.90
C PRO A 133 1.57 -7.77 -11.45
N LEU A 134 0.70 -8.27 -10.56
CA LEU A 134 0.73 -7.95 -9.15
C LEU A 134 2.06 -8.32 -8.47
N ALA A 135 2.40 -7.59 -7.40
CA ALA A 135 3.61 -7.84 -6.64
C ALA A 135 3.61 -9.23 -5.99
N SER A 136 4.76 -9.89 -5.96
CA SER A 136 4.95 -11.16 -5.25
C SER A 136 6.35 -11.21 -4.63
N LYS A 137 6.55 -12.13 -3.67
CA LYS A 137 7.88 -12.37 -3.08
C LYS A 137 8.90 -12.82 -4.12
N ASP A 138 8.50 -13.70 -5.04
CA ASP A 138 9.37 -14.24 -6.06
C ASP A 138 9.84 -13.14 -7.02
N ARG A 139 8.96 -12.22 -7.40
CA ARG A 139 9.32 -11.04 -8.19
C ARG A 139 10.30 -10.13 -7.46
N LYS A 140 10.07 -9.87 -6.17
CA LYS A 140 11.00 -9.08 -5.36
C LYS A 140 12.40 -9.72 -5.35
N MET A 141 12.48 -11.04 -5.29
CA MET A 141 13.76 -11.79 -5.36
C MET A 141 14.39 -11.67 -6.74
N GLN A 142 13.62 -11.80 -7.83
CA GLN A 142 14.12 -11.61 -9.20
C GLN A 142 14.69 -10.21 -9.43
N TYR A 143 14.02 -9.18 -8.94
CA TYR A 143 14.50 -7.79 -9.05
C TYR A 143 15.74 -7.53 -8.18
N LYS A 144 15.84 -8.10 -6.98
CA LYS A 144 17.06 -8.03 -6.15
C LYS A 144 18.27 -8.63 -6.85
N ASN A 145 18.06 -9.68 -7.63
CA ASN A 145 19.13 -10.35 -8.37
C ASN A 145 19.49 -9.65 -9.70
N LYS A 146 18.60 -8.82 -10.26
CA LYS A 146 18.81 -8.10 -11.53
C LYS A 146 19.26 -6.65 -11.37
N SER A 147 19.03 -6.02 -10.24
CA SER A 147 19.46 -4.62 -10.00
C SER A 147 19.60 -4.35 -8.51
N LYS A 148 20.69 -3.65 -8.14
CA LYS A 148 20.83 -3.02 -6.82
C LYS A 148 19.89 -1.81 -6.64
N ILE A 149 18.74 -1.78 -7.31
CA ILE A 149 17.79 -0.68 -7.28
C ILE A 149 16.70 -1.00 -6.29
N SER A 150 16.64 -0.21 -5.24
CA SER A 150 15.59 -0.14 -4.24
C SER A 150 14.22 0.03 -4.90
N ILE A 151 13.35 -0.98 -4.81
CA ILE A 151 11.93 -0.81 -5.10
C ILE A 151 11.21 -0.71 -3.76
N ILE A 152 11.29 0.43 -3.14
CA ILE A 152 10.32 1.00 -2.18
C ILE A 152 10.61 2.51 -2.16
N SER A 153 9.99 3.24 -2.98
CA SER A 153 9.75 4.67 -2.84
C SER A 153 8.43 5.00 -3.52
#